data_38df66b44c383a1d5b9b7998f2307083
#
_entry.id   38df66b44c383a1d5b9b7998f2307083
#
_cell.length_a   1.000
_cell.length_b   1.000
_cell.length_c   1.000
_cell.angle_alpha   90.00
_cell.angle_beta   90.00
_cell.angle_gamma   90.00
#
_symmetry.space_group_name_H-M   'P 1'
#
loop_
_entity.id
_entity.type
_entity.pdbx_description
1 polymer ?
#
loop_
_entity_poly.entity_id
_entity_poly.type
_entity_poly.pdbx_seq_one_letter_code
_entity_poly.pdbx_strand_id
1 'polypeptide(L)'
;FGNGAHKILLEQPTYHRMNHLVKRQNLSYETINRNLDGIDFNLLEEHFKTGQIKFFYTISRYSNPLGLSYTASEKEKVAQLAKQYNVYIVEDDYMGDFSDSKNLPIHYYDTQNQTIYIKSFSMALFPGLRLGSLVLPPNLKTTFLSHKGLIDYDTNLIMQKALSIYLDNGMFKKN
;
A
#
# COMPACT_ATOMS: atom_id res chain seq x y z
N PHE A 1 0.78 -10.72 -14.60
CA PHE A 1 1.71 -9.86 -15.36
C PHE A 1 2.36 -10.54 -16.58
N GLY A 2 2.16 -11.85 -16.79
CA GLY A 2 2.87 -12.61 -17.82
C GLY A 2 2.57 -12.29 -19.29
N ASN A 3 1.55 -11.49 -19.62
CA ASN A 3 1.13 -11.28 -21.01
C ASN A 3 1.11 -9.82 -21.47
N GLY A 4 1.78 -8.91 -20.77
CA GLY A 4 1.91 -7.50 -21.19
C GLY A 4 0.61 -6.67 -21.16
N ALA A 5 -0.52 -7.27 -20.79
CA ALA A 5 -1.82 -6.62 -20.85
C ALA A 5 -2.16 -5.79 -19.60
N HIS A 6 -1.44 -5.98 -18.49
CA HIS A 6 -1.74 -5.29 -17.23
C HIS A 6 -0.57 -4.45 -16.74
N LYS A 7 -0.90 -3.25 -16.24
CA LYS A 7 0.05 -2.24 -15.77
C LYS A 7 -0.16 -1.93 -14.28
N ILE A 8 0.88 -1.38 -13.68
CA ILE A 8 0.82 -0.75 -12.37
C ILE A 8 0.67 0.76 -12.59
N LEU A 9 -0.25 1.41 -11.89
CA LEU A 9 -0.31 2.87 -11.81
C LEU A 9 0.43 3.32 -10.55
N LEU A 10 1.36 4.26 -10.70
CA LEU A 10 2.15 4.84 -9.62
C LEU A 10 1.86 6.32 -9.49
N GLU A 11 1.69 6.81 -8.26
CA GLU A 11 1.75 8.24 -8.01
C GLU A 11 3.15 8.80 -8.29
N GLN A 12 3.24 10.05 -8.73
CA GLN A 12 4.50 10.77 -8.88
C GLN A 12 4.39 12.18 -8.28
N PRO A 13 5.36 12.57 -7.41
CA PRO A 13 6.44 11.73 -6.90
C PRO A 13 5.96 10.68 -5.89
N THR A 14 6.68 9.59 -5.79
CA THR A 14 6.43 8.51 -4.82
C THR A 14 7.74 7.96 -4.25
N TYR A 15 7.63 6.97 -3.34
CA TYR A 15 8.79 6.33 -2.75
C TYR A 15 9.76 5.79 -3.80
N HIS A 16 10.99 6.31 -3.81
CA HIS A 16 11.97 6.06 -4.89
C HIS A 16 12.26 4.56 -5.10
N ARG A 17 12.22 3.73 -4.04
CA ARG A 17 12.45 2.28 -4.18
C ARG A 17 11.35 1.57 -4.96
N MET A 18 10.10 2.06 -4.92
CA MET A 18 9.03 1.52 -5.76
C MET A 18 9.32 1.82 -7.24
N ASN A 19 9.75 3.04 -7.57
CA ASN A 19 10.17 3.39 -8.94
C ASN A 19 11.33 2.49 -9.43
N HIS A 20 12.31 2.21 -8.56
CA HIS A 20 13.43 1.31 -8.87
C HIS A 20 12.94 -0.14 -9.04
N LEU A 21 12.03 -0.59 -8.19
CA LEU A 21 11.48 -1.96 -8.26
C LEU A 21 10.79 -2.23 -9.59
N VAL A 22 9.85 -1.36 -10.01
CA VAL A 22 9.11 -1.57 -11.27
C VAL A 22 10.05 -1.54 -12.47
N LYS A 23 11.04 -0.65 -12.49
CA LYS A 23 12.06 -0.58 -13.54
C LYS A 23 12.94 -1.82 -13.57
N ARG A 24 13.48 -2.24 -12.41
CA ARG A 24 14.38 -3.39 -12.31
C ARG A 24 13.70 -4.72 -12.67
N GLN A 25 12.43 -4.84 -12.31
CA GLN A 25 11.61 -6.03 -12.64
C GLN A 25 11.00 -5.96 -14.04
N ASN A 26 11.30 -4.90 -14.80
CA ASN A 26 10.76 -4.67 -16.14
C ASN A 26 9.22 -4.77 -16.19
N LEU A 27 8.54 -4.24 -15.16
CA LEU A 27 7.08 -4.23 -15.08
C LEU A 27 6.52 -3.08 -15.90
N SER A 28 5.43 -3.32 -16.60
CA SER A 28 4.69 -2.25 -17.29
C SER A 28 4.02 -1.35 -16.27
N TYR A 29 4.20 -0.04 -16.37
CA TYR A 29 3.59 0.93 -15.47
C TYR A 29 3.20 2.23 -16.18
N GLU A 30 2.26 2.92 -15.58
CA GLU A 30 1.86 4.29 -15.89
C GLU A 30 2.01 5.15 -14.63
N THR A 31 1.94 6.45 -14.79
CA THR A 31 2.08 7.38 -13.66
C THR A 31 0.96 8.39 -13.64
N ILE A 32 0.57 8.82 -12.43
CA ILE A 32 -0.35 9.92 -12.19
C ILE A 32 0.32 10.92 -11.24
N ASN A 33 0.27 12.20 -11.57
CA ASN A 33 0.89 13.22 -10.74
C ASN A 33 0.09 13.46 -9.47
N ARG A 34 0.80 13.54 -8.35
CA ARG A 34 0.29 14.00 -7.06
C ARG A 34 0.93 15.33 -6.71
N ASN A 35 0.13 16.36 -6.71
CA ASN A 35 0.53 17.73 -6.40
C ASN A 35 0.14 18.09 -4.96
N LEU A 36 0.41 19.34 -4.56
CA LEU A 36 -0.02 19.86 -3.25
C LEU A 36 -1.54 19.83 -3.08
N ASP A 37 -2.29 19.94 -4.16
CA ASP A 37 -3.76 19.88 -4.20
C ASP A 37 -4.32 18.46 -4.32
N GLY A 38 -3.46 17.43 -4.21
CA GLY A 38 -3.84 16.02 -4.35
C GLY A 38 -3.60 15.45 -5.74
N ILE A 39 -4.42 14.46 -6.14
CA ILE A 39 -4.41 13.86 -7.49
C ILE A 39 -5.66 14.31 -8.27
N ASP A 40 -5.56 14.29 -9.59
CA ASP A 40 -6.72 14.47 -10.46
C ASP A 40 -7.55 13.18 -10.51
N PHE A 41 -8.72 13.19 -9.86
CA PHE A 41 -9.61 12.04 -9.79
C PHE A 41 -10.28 11.70 -11.13
N ASN A 42 -10.43 12.66 -12.04
CA ASN A 42 -10.93 12.38 -13.38
C ASN A 42 -9.88 11.60 -14.18
N LEU A 43 -8.63 12.03 -14.10
CA LEU A 43 -7.51 11.31 -14.72
C LEU A 43 -7.30 9.93 -14.10
N LEU A 44 -7.44 9.78 -12.76
CA LEU A 44 -7.39 8.48 -12.09
C LEU A 44 -8.46 7.54 -12.64
N GLU A 45 -9.68 8.04 -12.76
CA GLU A 45 -10.79 7.28 -13.31
C GLU A 45 -10.56 6.91 -14.78
N GLU A 46 -10.01 7.80 -15.59
CA GLU A 46 -9.65 7.52 -16.99
C GLU A 46 -8.63 6.37 -17.07
N HIS A 47 -7.56 6.39 -16.26
CA HIS A 47 -6.61 5.28 -16.18
C HIS A 47 -7.30 3.96 -15.85
N PHE A 48 -8.20 3.95 -14.86
CA PHE A 48 -8.89 2.73 -14.43
C PHE A 48 -9.87 2.22 -15.51
N LYS A 49 -10.56 3.12 -16.23
CA LYS A 49 -11.47 2.78 -17.34
C LYS A 49 -10.80 2.03 -18.47
N THR A 50 -9.49 2.20 -18.68
CA THR A 50 -8.77 1.47 -19.74
C THR A 50 -8.82 -0.05 -19.57
N GLY A 51 -9.10 -0.54 -18.36
CA GLY A 51 -9.02 -1.96 -18.00
C GLY A 51 -7.58 -2.53 -18.00
N GLN A 52 -6.59 -1.69 -18.27
CA GLN A 52 -5.17 -2.10 -18.30
C GLN A 52 -4.51 -2.02 -16.92
N ILE A 53 -4.99 -1.14 -16.04
CA ILE A 53 -4.44 -0.99 -14.69
C ILE A 53 -4.94 -2.13 -13.81
N LYS A 54 -4.00 -2.91 -13.25
CA LYS A 54 -4.33 -3.98 -12.31
C LYS A 54 -4.08 -3.58 -10.86
N PHE A 55 -3.06 -2.77 -10.63
CA PHE A 55 -2.68 -2.27 -9.30
C PHE A 55 -2.48 -0.77 -9.35
N PHE A 56 -2.97 -0.08 -8.34
CA PHE A 56 -2.65 1.32 -8.05
C PHE A 56 -1.86 1.38 -6.75
N TYR A 57 -0.58 1.79 -6.82
CA TYR A 57 0.27 1.98 -5.64
C TYR A 57 0.16 3.40 -5.14
N THR A 58 -0.16 3.56 -3.88
CA THR A 58 -0.31 4.86 -3.22
C THR A 58 0.18 4.82 -1.77
N ILE A 59 0.61 5.98 -1.27
CA ILE A 59 0.88 6.27 0.14
C ILE A 59 -0.18 7.28 0.59
N SER A 60 -1.30 6.79 1.11
CA SER A 60 -2.48 7.61 1.40
C SER A 60 -2.29 8.57 2.57
N ARG A 61 -1.35 8.27 3.48
CA ARG A 61 -1.01 9.06 4.67
C ARG A 61 0.48 9.38 4.70
N TYR A 62 0.83 10.67 4.84
CA TYR A 62 2.22 11.14 4.88
C TYR A 62 3.06 10.66 3.69
N SER A 63 2.57 10.94 2.48
CA SER A 63 3.20 10.48 1.24
C SER A 63 4.69 10.82 1.19
N ASN A 64 5.49 9.93 0.66
CA ASN A 64 6.93 10.12 0.49
C ASN A 64 7.25 10.47 -0.98
N PRO A 65 7.80 11.66 -1.30
CA PRO A 65 8.46 12.60 -0.40
C PRO A 65 7.61 13.80 0.07
N LEU A 66 6.36 13.95 -0.33
CA LEU A 66 5.60 15.19 -0.17
C LEU A 66 5.07 15.42 1.26
N GLY A 67 4.95 14.38 2.09
CA GLY A 67 4.38 14.48 3.43
C GLY A 67 2.86 14.70 3.46
N LEU A 68 2.19 14.65 2.32
CA LEU A 68 0.76 14.91 2.18
C LEU A 68 -0.09 13.68 2.51
N SER A 69 -1.29 13.91 3.02
CA SER A 69 -2.30 12.85 3.22
C SER A 69 -3.53 13.15 2.39
N TYR A 70 -4.18 12.09 1.91
CA TYR A 70 -5.53 12.21 1.36
C TYR A 70 -6.53 12.54 2.48
N THR A 71 -7.52 13.34 2.12
CA THR A 71 -8.72 13.54 2.94
C THR A 71 -9.55 12.26 3.04
N ALA A 72 -10.48 12.19 3.98
CA ALA A 72 -11.39 11.05 4.09
C ALA A 72 -12.20 10.82 2.80
N SER A 73 -12.71 11.90 2.20
CA SER A 73 -13.48 11.84 0.97
C SER A 73 -12.65 11.36 -0.23
N GLU A 74 -11.38 11.76 -0.33
CA GLU A 74 -10.48 11.29 -1.38
C GLU A 74 -10.18 9.79 -1.24
N LYS A 75 -9.92 9.31 -0.01
CA LYS A 75 -9.71 7.89 0.27
C LYS A 75 -10.93 7.04 -0.09
N GLU A 76 -12.11 7.52 0.29
CA GLU A 76 -13.38 6.88 -0.07
C GLU A 76 -13.56 6.84 -1.60
N LYS A 77 -13.26 7.94 -2.29
CA LYS A 77 -13.34 8.02 -3.76
C LYS A 77 -12.38 7.03 -4.43
N VAL A 78 -11.13 6.91 -3.95
CA VAL A 78 -10.17 5.92 -4.46
C VAL A 78 -10.72 4.51 -4.28
N ALA A 79 -11.24 4.17 -3.09
CA ALA A 79 -11.83 2.84 -2.82
C ALA A 79 -13.04 2.56 -3.75
N GLN A 80 -13.90 3.54 -3.96
CA GLN A 80 -15.05 3.42 -4.87
C GLN A 80 -14.63 3.17 -6.32
N LEU A 81 -13.66 3.94 -6.83
CA LEU A 81 -13.13 3.75 -8.19
C LEU A 81 -12.45 2.39 -8.35
N ALA A 82 -11.64 1.98 -7.37
CA ALA A 82 -11.00 0.66 -7.39
C ALA A 82 -12.03 -0.48 -7.47
N LYS A 83 -13.11 -0.39 -6.67
CA LYS A 83 -14.25 -1.32 -6.75
C LYS A 83 -14.91 -1.30 -8.12
N GLN A 84 -15.24 -0.13 -8.64
CA GLN A 84 -15.96 0.05 -9.89
C GLN A 84 -15.22 -0.55 -11.09
N TYR A 85 -13.88 -0.40 -11.11
CA TYR A 85 -13.05 -0.82 -12.25
C TYR A 85 -12.23 -2.08 -11.98
N ASN A 86 -12.45 -2.76 -10.84
CA ASN A 86 -11.74 -3.99 -10.44
C ASN A 86 -10.22 -3.82 -10.43
N VAL A 87 -9.75 -2.72 -9.84
CA VAL A 87 -8.34 -2.39 -9.63
C VAL A 87 -7.97 -2.71 -8.19
N TYR A 88 -6.84 -3.35 -7.94
CA TYR A 88 -6.30 -3.51 -6.60
C TYR A 88 -5.54 -2.25 -6.17
N ILE A 89 -5.80 -1.79 -4.95
CA ILE A 89 -5.00 -0.73 -4.32
C ILE A 89 -3.86 -1.39 -3.54
N VAL A 90 -2.63 -0.95 -3.75
CA VAL A 90 -1.49 -1.27 -2.89
C VAL A 90 -1.23 -0.04 -2.03
N GLU A 91 -1.77 -0.06 -0.82
CA GLU A 91 -1.64 1.04 0.15
C GLU A 91 -0.43 0.81 1.05
N ASP A 92 0.60 1.63 0.89
CA ASP A 92 1.81 1.63 1.73
C ASP A 92 1.64 2.63 2.88
N ASP A 93 1.35 2.10 4.05
CA ASP A 93 1.03 2.88 5.25
C ASP A 93 2.18 2.84 6.28
N TYR A 94 3.35 3.28 5.85
CA TYR A 94 4.59 3.21 6.64
C TYR A 94 4.61 4.14 7.87
N MET A 95 3.81 5.21 7.88
CA MET A 95 3.71 6.19 8.98
C MET A 95 2.32 6.23 9.63
N GLY A 96 1.46 5.25 9.38
CA GLY A 96 0.10 5.25 9.91
C GLY A 96 -0.02 5.35 11.43
N ASP A 97 0.98 4.86 12.17
CA ASP A 97 1.01 4.94 13.64
C ASP A 97 1.18 6.37 14.19
N PHE A 98 1.67 7.32 13.37
CA PHE A 98 1.81 8.73 13.72
C PHE A 98 0.59 9.57 13.31
N SER A 99 -0.41 8.92 12.74
CA SER A 99 -1.61 9.57 12.24
C SER A 99 -2.63 9.80 13.36
N ASP A 100 -3.37 10.90 13.27
CA ASP A 100 -4.56 11.10 14.08
C ASP A 100 -5.52 9.92 13.91
N SER A 101 -6.20 9.53 15.00
CA SER A 101 -7.19 8.44 15.01
C SER A 101 -8.34 8.61 14.01
N LYS A 102 -8.59 9.85 13.58
CA LYS A 102 -9.59 10.18 12.54
C LYS A 102 -9.07 10.06 11.12
N ASN A 103 -7.75 10.05 10.93
CA ASN A 103 -7.12 9.92 9.61
C ASN A 103 -6.92 8.45 9.27
N LEU A 104 -8.00 7.76 8.92
CA LEU A 104 -8.01 6.33 8.60
C LEU A 104 -7.41 6.04 7.23
N PRO A 105 -6.83 4.83 6.99
CA PRO A 105 -6.29 4.43 5.69
C PRO A 105 -7.40 4.18 4.65
N ILE A 106 -7.05 4.07 3.36
CA ILE A 106 -7.99 3.67 2.30
C ILE A 106 -8.62 2.31 2.60
N HIS A 107 -7.83 1.38 3.15
CA HIS A 107 -8.29 0.05 3.54
C HIS A 107 -9.54 0.08 4.45
N TYR A 108 -9.71 1.11 5.27
CA TYR A 108 -10.91 1.27 6.11
C TYR A 108 -12.19 1.49 5.28
N TYR A 109 -12.07 2.17 4.12
CA TYR A 109 -13.19 2.47 3.23
C TYR A 109 -13.45 1.38 2.19
N ASP A 110 -12.57 0.37 2.13
CA ASP A 110 -12.69 -0.75 1.19
C ASP A 110 -13.75 -1.76 1.65
N THR A 111 -14.85 -1.85 0.92
CA THR A 111 -15.96 -2.76 1.19
C THR A 111 -15.93 -4.04 0.36
N GLN A 112 -14.92 -4.21 -0.52
CA GLN A 112 -14.87 -5.30 -1.51
C GLN A 112 -13.57 -6.12 -1.48
N ASN A 113 -12.71 -5.88 -0.49
CA ASN A 113 -11.40 -6.52 -0.39
C ASN A 113 -10.52 -6.29 -1.64
N GLN A 114 -10.43 -5.05 -2.07
CA GLN A 114 -9.58 -4.64 -3.21
C GLN A 114 -8.26 -4.02 -2.74
N THR A 115 -8.08 -3.80 -1.43
CA THR A 115 -6.90 -3.15 -0.88
C THR A 115 -5.93 -4.16 -0.30
N ILE A 116 -4.70 -4.14 -0.82
CA ILE A 116 -3.51 -4.75 -0.23
C ILE A 116 -2.92 -3.71 0.70
N TYR A 117 -3.16 -3.86 2.01
CA TYR A 117 -2.70 -2.91 3.00
C TYR A 117 -1.37 -3.35 3.60
N ILE A 118 -0.37 -2.48 3.52
CA ILE A 118 1.00 -2.71 4.00
C ILE A 118 1.29 -1.78 5.16
N LYS A 119 1.61 -2.34 6.33
CA LYS A 119 2.04 -1.59 7.51
C LYS A 119 3.49 -1.90 7.84
N SER A 120 4.30 -0.87 8.06
CA SER A 120 5.68 -0.99 8.52
C SER A 120 5.80 -0.68 10.01
N PHE A 121 6.56 -1.48 10.75
CA PHE A 121 6.93 -1.19 12.14
C PHE A 121 8.28 -0.46 12.25
N SER A 122 8.95 -0.22 11.13
CA SER A 122 10.30 0.38 11.13
C SER A 122 10.33 1.80 11.68
N MET A 123 9.28 2.59 11.43
CA MET A 123 9.20 3.98 11.90
C MET A 123 8.68 4.09 13.32
N ALA A 124 7.69 3.27 13.68
CA ALA A 124 7.08 3.29 15.00
C ALA A 124 7.96 2.67 16.10
N LEU A 125 8.83 1.73 15.75
CA LEU A 125 9.75 1.06 16.69
C LEU A 125 11.20 1.39 16.35
N PHE A 126 11.82 0.60 15.48
CA PHE A 126 13.17 0.90 14.96
C PHE A 126 13.40 0.18 13.63
N PRO A 127 14.19 0.79 12.72
CA PRO A 127 14.39 0.24 11.37
C PRO A 127 15.03 -1.15 11.34
N GLY A 128 15.89 -1.48 12.33
CA GLY A 128 16.56 -2.78 12.44
C GLY A 128 15.64 -3.95 12.75
N LEU A 129 14.42 -3.72 13.20
CA LEU A 129 13.41 -4.74 13.46
C LEU A 129 13.05 -5.55 12.21
N ARG A 130 13.03 -4.90 11.04
CA ARG A 130 12.72 -5.49 9.73
C ARG A 130 11.40 -6.27 9.70
N LEU A 131 10.37 -5.77 10.39
CA LEU A 131 9.02 -6.34 10.38
C LEU A 131 8.02 -5.36 9.79
N GLY A 132 7.03 -5.94 9.13
CA GLY A 132 5.81 -5.29 8.67
C GLY A 132 4.65 -6.27 8.71
N SER A 133 3.44 -5.77 8.59
CA SER A 133 2.26 -6.58 8.43
C SER A 133 1.58 -6.29 7.10
N LEU A 134 0.90 -7.30 6.59
CA LEU A 134 0.22 -7.24 5.32
C LEU A 134 -1.20 -7.78 5.48
N VAL A 135 -2.20 -7.00 5.07
CA VAL A 135 -3.57 -7.46 4.90
C VAL A 135 -3.84 -7.65 3.42
N LEU A 136 -4.24 -8.85 3.05
CA LEU A 136 -4.44 -9.23 1.65
C LEU A 136 -5.92 -9.50 1.35
N PRO A 137 -6.38 -9.13 0.15
CA PRO A 137 -7.58 -9.73 -0.41
C PRO A 137 -7.51 -11.27 -0.36
N PRO A 138 -8.59 -11.96 0.11
CA PRO A 138 -8.55 -13.42 0.31
C PRO A 138 -8.12 -14.22 -0.92
N ASN A 139 -8.52 -13.77 -2.11
CA ASN A 139 -8.19 -14.39 -3.39
C ASN A 139 -6.70 -14.27 -3.80
N LEU A 140 -5.96 -13.34 -3.20
CA LEU A 140 -4.51 -13.18 -3.46
C LEU A 140 -3.63 -13.97 -2.49
N LYS A 141 -4.20 -14.49 -1.39
CA LYS A 141 -3.45 -15.12 -0.31
C LYS A 141 -2.57 -16.29 -0.79
N THR A 142 -3.15 -17.24 -1.52
CA THR A 142 -2.43 -18.43 -1.99
C THR A 142 -1.27 -18.05 -2.92
N THR A 143 -1.54 -17.16 -3.88
CA THR A 143 -0.52 -16.68 -4.82
C THR A 143 0.60 -15.95 -4.10
N PHE A 144 0.26 -15.08 -3.14
CA PHE A 144 1.25 -14.35 -2.34
C PHE A 144 2.14 -15.31 -1.53
N LEU A 145 1.55 -16.27 -0.83
CA LEU A 145 2.29 -17.21 0.02
C LEU A 145 3.23 -18.09 -0.82
N SER A 146 2.81 -18.54 -2.00
CA SER A 146 3.67 -19.32 -2.89
C SER A 146 4.89 -18.53 -3.37
N HIS A 147 4.73 -17.25 -3.71
CA HIS A 147 5.85 -16.38 -4.10
C HIS A 147 6.75 -16.00 -2.92
N LYS A 148 6.14 -15.69 -1.76
CA LYS A 148 6.91 -15.36 -0.54
C LYS A 148 7.81 -16.53 -0.13
N GLY A 149 7.32 -17.76 -0.18
CA GLY A 149 8.11 -18.96 0.15
C GLY A 149 9.34 -19.16 -0.75
N LEU A 150 9.35 -18.59 -1.95
CA LEU A 150 10.50 -18.64 -2.87
C LEU A 150 11.53 -17.54 -2.62
N ILE A 151 11.10 -16.40 -2.06
CA ILE A 151 11.95 -15.20 -1.89
C ILE A 151 12.52 -15.15 -0.48
N ASP A 152 11.66 -15.40 0.51
CA ASP A 152 11.91 -15.22 1.92
C ASP A 152 11.04 -16.26 2.64
N TYR A 153 11.62 -17.43 2.89
CA TYR A 153 10.90 -18.59 3.42
C TYR A 153 10.09 -18.23 4.68
N ASP A 154 10.75 -17.58 5.65
CA ASP A 154 10.12 -17.07 6.86
C ASP A 154 10.69 -15.70 7.25
N THR A 155 9.82 -14.80 7.65
CA THR A 155 10.23 -13.58 8.36
C THR A 155 10.81 -14.00 9.74
N ASN A 156 11.84 -13.29 10.20
CA ASN A 156 12.55 -13.64 11.45
C ASN A 156 11.60 -13.91 12.64
N LEU A 157 11.50 -15.18 13.04
CA LEU A 157 10.53 -15.64 14.05
C LEU A 157 10.81 -15.07 15.45
N ILE A 158 12.09 -14.85 15.80
CA ILE A 158 12.47 -14.24 17.09
C ILE A 158 11.94 -12.81 17.16
N MET A 159 12.11 -12.03 16.08
CA MET A 159 11.61 -10.66 16.01
C MET A 159 10.08 -10.62 16.00
N GLN A 160 9.42 -11.57 15.33
CA GLN A 160 7.96 -11.67 15.37
C GLN A 160 7.49 -11.95 16.81
N LYS A 161 8.13 -12.87 17.53
CA LYS A 161 7.78 -13.16 18.93
C LYS A 161 8.03 -11.97 19.85
N ALA A 162 9.14 -11.27 19.67
CA ALA A 162 9.45 -10.06 20.43
C ALA A 162 8.39 -8.97 20.18
N LEU A 163 8.00 -8.76 18.93
CA LEU A 163 6.94 -7.82 18.58
C LEU A 163 5.58 -8.23 19.19
N SER A 164 5.21 -9.51 19.12
CA SER A 164 4.00 -10.03 19.76
C SER A 164 3.95 -9.69 21.23
N ILE A 165 5.01 -10.00 21.99
CA ILE A 165 5.10 -9.69 23.43
C ILE A 165 4.98 -8.19 23.67
N TYR A 166 5.62 -7.37 22.84
CA TYR A 166 5.59 -5.91 22.97
C TYR A 166 4.17 -5.33 22.75
N LEU A 167 3.44 -5.88 21.78
CA LEU A 167 2.05 -5.51 21.50
C LEU A 167 1.10 -5.97 22.62
N ASP A 168 1.23 -7.23 23.05
CA ASP A 168 0.37 -7.87 24.05
C ASP A 168 0.49 -7.19 25.42
N ASN A 169 1.69 -6.76 25.78
CA ASN A 169 1.95 -6.00 27.03
C ASN A 169 1.49 -4.53 26.96
N GLY A 170 0.91 -4.10 25.86
CA GLY A 170 0.42 -2.72 25.68
C GLY A 170 1.51 -1.66 25.61
N MET A 171 2.79 -2.05 25.53
CA MET A 171 3.92 -1.10 25.44
C MET A 171 3.87 -0.27 24.16
N PHE A 172 3.35 -0.82 23.07
CA PHE A 172 3.18 -0.10 21.80
C PHE A 172 2.23 1.11 21.91
N LYS A 173 1.20 1.00 22.76
CA LYS A 173 0.23 2.10 22.98
C LYS A 173 0.76 3.21 23.88
N LYS A 174 1.89 2.98 24.55
CA LYS A 174 2.51 3.94 25.49
C LYS A 174 3.62 4.77 24.84
N ASN A 175 4.03 4.40 23.63
CA ASN A 175 4.98 5.14 22.80
C ASN A 175 4.26 6.24 22.02
#